data_447fbda8c55ecee78a3fa2717a98c1e9
#
_entry.id   447fbda8c55ecee78a3fa2717a98c1e9
#
_cell.length_a   1.000
_cell.length_b   1.000
_cell.length_c   1.000
_cell.angle_alpha   90.00
_cell.angle_beta   90.00
_cell.angle_gamma   90.00
#
_symmetry.space_group_name_H-M   'P 1'
#
loop_
_entity.id
_entity.type
_entity.pdbx_description
1 polymer ?
#
loop_
_entity_poly.entity_id
_entity_poly.type
_entity_poly.pdbx_seq_one_letter_code
_entity_poly.pdbx_strand_id
1 'polypeptide(L)'
;PFTYGFTTDGDLVEPDNAEMLALAKNFGTQTLLHLSTLTEQGNFSAQRAEAMLNDPQIQSRLIEQTVRVMQEKGFSGVDVDFEYLGRDLAESYAAFLTELAQAVHKAGGILMAAVAPKTSDDQPGTLYEGHDYAAIGRAADQVLLMTYEWGYTYGPPMAVAPVNAVRRVVEYAVGRIAPEKLLLGFPNYAYDWTLPYEAGLTRAVVIVNETTP
;
A
#
# COMPACT_ATOMS: atom_id res chain seq x y z
N PRO A 1 1.51 -11.14 3.53
CA PRO A 1 2.86 -11.03 4.12
C PRO A 1 3.52 -9.74 3.69
N PHE A 2 3.95 -8.97 4.63
CA PHE A 2 4.64 -7.72 4.42
C PHE A 2 6.14 -8.00 4.40
N THR A 3 6.90 -7.82 3.32
CA THR A 3 6.45 -7.38 2.01
C THR A 3 7.32 -8.03 0.94
N TYR A 4 6.76 -8.23 -0.25
CA TYR A 4 7.55 -8.49 -1.45
C TYR A 4 8.04 -7.16 -2.00
N GLY A 5 9.32 -7.09 -2.32
CA GLY A 5 9.92 -5.96 -3.02
C GLY A 5 10.35 -6.34 -4.43
N PHE A 6 11.03 -5.44 -5.11
CA PHE A 6 11.65 -5.71 -6.41
C PHE A 6 12.90 -4.88 -6.62
N THR A 7 13.76 -5.33 -7.52
CA THR A 7 14.98 -4.62 -7.92
C THR A 7 14.66 -3.59 -9.02
N THR A 8 15.62 -2.71 -9.32
CA THR A 8 15.51 -1.79 -10.47
C THR A 8 15.39 -2.50 -11.82
N ASP A 9 15.80 -3.77 -11.90
CA ASP A 9 15.72 -4.59 -13.11
C ASP A 9 14.42 -5.40 -13.18
N GLY A 10 13.51 -5.23 -12.20
CA GLY A 10 12.20 -5.87 -12.14
C GLY A 10 12.23 -7.30 -11.59
N ASP A 11 13.31 -7.72 -10.95
CA ASP A 11 13.35 -9.02 -10.29
C ASP A 11 12.63 -8.94 -8.93
N LEU A 12 11.68 -9.85 -8.72
CA LEU A 12 10.90 -9.92 -7.49
C LEU A 12 11.80 -10.39 -6.32
N VAL A 13 11.73 -9.68 -5.20
CA VAL A 13 12.42 -10.03 -3.95
C VAL A 13 11.40 -10.61 -2.98
N GLU A 14 11.57 -11.87 -2.63
CA GLU A 14 10.63 -12.62 -1.80
C GLU A 14 11.04 -12.62 -0.33
N PRO A 15 10.12 -12.31 0.61
CA PRO A 15 10.35 -12.51 2.03
C PRO A 15 10.22 -13.99 2.40
N ASP A 16 10.80 -14.39 3.52
CA ASP A 16 10.46 -15.67 4.15
C ASP A 16 9.08 -15.55 4.83
N ASN A 17 8.10 -16.23 4.27
CA ASN A 17 6.71 -16.19 4.72
C ASN A 17 6.07 -17.57 4.84
N ALA A 18 6.87 -18.63 4.83
CA ALA A 18 6.36 -20.01 4.81
C ALA A 18 5.49 -20.36 6.03
N GLU A 19 5.92 -19.95 7.22
CA GLU A 19 5.17 -20.19 8.47
C GLU A 19 3.84 -19.43 8.46
N MET A 20 3.84 -18.17 8.06
CA MET A 20 2.60 -17.37 7.99
C MET A 20 1.61 -17.95 6.99
N LEU A 21 2.05 -18.38 5.82
CA LEU A 21 1.18 -19.02 4.83
C LEU A 21 0.61 -20.36 5.34
N ALA A 22 1.42 -21.14 6.07
CA ALA A 22 0.94 -22.37 6.69
C ALA A 22 -0.14 -22.09 7.75
N LEU A 23 0.04 -21.07 8.59
CA LEU A 23 -0.96 -20.63 9.57
C LEU A 23 -2.24 -20.16 8.88
N ALA A 24 -2.15 -19.28 7.89
CA ALA A 24 -3.30 -18.79 7.14
C ALA A 24 -4.12 -19.94 6.53
N LYS A 25 -3.43 -20.92 5.94
CA LYS A 25 -4.07 -22.13 5.40
C LYS A 25 -4.79 -22.94 6.48
N ASN A 26 -4.19 -23.12 7.66
CA ASN A 26 -4.79 -23.85 8.78
C ASN A 26 -6.07 -23.17 9.29
N PHE A 27 -6.13 -21.84 9.24
CA PHE A 27 -7.31 -21.06 9.64
C PHE A 27 -8.29 -20.80 8.49
N GLY A 28 -8.03 -21.28 7.29
CA GLY A 28 -8.87 -21.04 6.11
C GLY A 28 -8.91 -19.56 5.69
N THR A 29 -7.85 -18.79 6.02
CA THR A 29 -7.74 -17.38 5.71
C THR A 29 -7.14 -17.18 4.33
N GLN A 30 -7.75 -16.33 3.50
CA GLN A 30 -7.18 -15.90 2.23
C GLN A 30 -6.04 -14.93 2.47
N THR A 31 -5.00 -15.04 1.64
CA THR A 31 -3.81 -14.17 1.70
C THR A 31 -3.58 -13.50 0.35
N LEU A 32 -3.10 -12.26 0.37
CA LEU A 32 -2.65 -11.54 -0.81
C LEU A 32 -1.12 -11.41 -0.78
N LEU A 33 -0.49 -11.49 -1.96
CA LEU A 33 0.90 -11.14 -2.12
C LEU A 33 1.01 -9.62 -2.04
N HIS A 34 1.63 -9.09 -0.99
CA HIS A 34 1.82 -7.65 -0.82
C HIS A 34 3.09 -7.21 -1.53
N LEU A 35 2.93 -6.45 -2.61
CA LEU A 35 4.01 -5.93 -3.46
C LEU A 35 4.22 -4.44 -3.17
N SER A 36 5.42 -4.07 -2.75
CA SER A 36 5.74 -2.67 -2.45
C SER A 36 7.09 -2.22 -3.03
N THR A 37 7.32 -0.91 -3.02
CA THR A 37 8.62 -0.31 -3.34
C THR A 37 9.57 -0.27 -2.13
N LEU A 38 9.22 -0.96 -1.03
CA LEU A 38 10.02 -0.99 0.19
C LEU A 38 11.38 -1.65 -0.08
N THR A 39 12.43 -1.02 0.42
CA THR A 39 13.80 -1.54 0.35
C THR A 39 14.10 -2.44 1.55
N GLU A 40 15.21 -3.17 1.49
CA GLU A 40 15.70 -4.01 2.59
C GLU A 40 16.04 -3.19 3.84
N GLN A 41 16.22 -1.87 3.70
CA GLN A 41 16.43 -0.92 4.80
C GLN A 41 15.13 -0.36 5.38
N GLY A 42 13.97 -0.78 4.86
CA GLY A 42 12.66 -0.37 5.37
C GLY A 42 12.20 1.01 4.89
N ASN A 43 12.71 1.50 3.76
CA ASN A 43 12.28 2.76 3.15
C ASN A 43 11.62 2.52 1.80
N PHE A 44 10.56 3.25 1.48
CA PHE A 44 9.99 3.26 0.14
C PHE A 44 10.93 3.93 -0.85
N SER A 45 11.11 3.33 -2.02
CA SER A 45 12.03 3.80 -3.05
C SER A 45 11.30 4.32 -4.28
N ALA A 46 11.18 5.64 -4.39
CA ALA A 46 10.67 6.29 -5.60
C ALA A 46 11.51 5.91 -6.83
N GLN A 47 12.83 5.73 -6.68
CA GLN A 47 13.72 5.34 -7.78
C GLN A 47 13.39 3.95 -8.35
N ARG A 48 13.06 2.97 -7.49
CA ARG A 48 12.62 1.63 -7.95
C ARG A 48 11.32 1.73 -8.73
N ALA A 49 10.35 2.49 -8.20
CA ALA A 49 9.10 2.75 -8.87
C ALA A 49 9.30 3.41 -10.24
N GLU A 50 10.09 4.49 -10.30
CA GLU A 50 10.39 5.22 -11.53
C GLU A 50 11.05 4.35 -12.58
N ALA A 51 12.08 3.57 -12.21
CA ALA A 51 12.78 2.67 -13.13
C ALA A 51 11.79 1.63 -13.73
N MET A 52 10.95 1.03 -12.90
CA MET A 52 9.98 0.03 -13.33
C MET A 52 8.84 0.65 -14.15
N LEU A 53 8.26 1.78 -13.71
CA LEU A 53 7.12 2.41 -14.38
C LEU A 53 7.47 3.05 -15.73
N ASN A 54 8.75 3.32 -16.00
CA ASN A 54 9.21 3.90 -17.27
C ASN A 54 9.77 2.87 -18.26
N ASP A 55 9.86 1.58 -17.88
CA ASP A 55 10.37 0.53 -18.76
C ASP A 55 9.37 -0.63 -18.90
N PRO A 56 8.70 -0.78 -20.05
CA PRO A 56 7.74 -1.86 -20.28
C PRO A 56 8.32 -3.28 -20.13
N GLN A 57 9.62 -3.47 -20.36
CA GLN A 57 10.24 -4.79 -20.22
C GLN A 57 10.41 -5.14 -18.74
N ILE A 58 10.79 -4.16 -17.91
CA ILE A 58 10.89 -4.29 -16.45
C ILE A 58 9.50 -4.54 -15.87
N GLN A 59 8.47 -3.80 -16.32
CA GLN A 59 7.08 -4.03 -15.91
C GLN A 59 6.62 -5.44 -16.22
N SER A 60 6.78 -5.90 -17.45
CA SER A 60 6.37 -7.24 -17.86
C SER A 60 7.06 -8.32 -17.03
N ARG A 61 8.36 -8.19 -16.79
CA ARG A 61 9.12 -9.10 -15.95
C ARG A 61 8.58 -9.18 -14.53
N LEU A 62 8.33 -8.02 -13.90
CA LEU A 62 7.78 -7.95 -12.54
C LEU A 62 6.39 -8.58 -12.48
N ILE A 63 5.50 -8.27 -13.43
CA ILE A 63 4.15 -8.84 -13.51
C ILE A 63 4.21 -10.37 -13.63
N GLU A 64 5.03 -10.90 -14.54
CA GLU A 64 5.19 -12.34 -14.74
C GLU A 64 5.66 -13.05 -13.48
N GLN A 65 6.68 -12.52 -12.80
CA GLN A 65 7.21 -13.09 -11.56
C GLN A 65 6.18 -13.00 -10.42
N THR A 66 5.50 -11.86 -10.28
CA THR A 66 4.48 -11.66 -9.24
C THR A 66 3.33 -12.67 -9.40
N VAL A 67 2.80 -12.82 -10.61
CA VAL A 67 1.70 -13.76 -10.88
C VAL A 67 2.15 -15.21 -10.71
N ARG A 68 3.36 -15.57 -11.15
CA ARG A 68 3.92 -16.89 -10.94
C ARG A 68 4.02 -17.22 -9.44
N VAL A 69 4.61 -16.34 -8.65
CA VAL A 69 4.77 -16.56 -7.18
C VAL A 69 3.41 -16.56 -6.47
N MET A 70 2.47 -15.70 -6.91
CA MET A 70 1.09 -15.73 -6.41
C MET A 70 0.48 -17.13 -6.56
N GLN A 71 0.60 -17.73 -7.74
CA GLN A 71 0.06 -19.09 -8.01
C GLN A 71 0.84 -20.19 -7.26
N GLU A 72 2.17 -20.16 -7.30
CA GLU A 72 3.05 -21.16 -6.66
C GLU A 72 2.83 -21.25 -5.14
N LYS A 73 2.62 -20.09 -4.48
CA LYS A 73 2.42 -20.01 -3.03
C LYS A 73 0.94 -20.02 -2.61
N GLY A 74 0.01 -20.03 -3.56
CA GLY A 74 -1.43 -20.12 -3.30
C GLY A 74 -2.05 -18.85 -2.73
N PHE A 75 -1.52 -17.68 -3.08
CA PHE A 75 -2.17 -16.41 -2.76
C PHE A 75 -3.47 -16.24 -3.56
N SER A 76 -4.46 -15.61 -2.94
CA SER A 76 -5.76 -15.30 -3.56
C SER A 76 -5.73 -14.06 -4.46
N GLY A 77 -4.61 -13.36 -4.51
CA GLY A 77 -4.43 -12.14 -5.30
C GLY A 77 -3.18 -11.39 -4.91
N VAL A 78 -3.10 -10.15 -5.38
CA VAL A 78 -1.98 -9.23 -5.13
C VAL A 78 -2.52 -7.94 -4.51
N ASP A 79 -1.79 -7.41 -3.53
CA ASP A 79 -1.99 -6.10 -2.92
C ASP A 79 -0.78 -5.22 -3.24
N VAL A 80 -1.00 -4.06 -3.86
CA VAL A 80 0.06 -3.16 -4.31
C VAL A 80 0.09 -1.92 -3.42
N ASP A 81 1.26 -1.65 -2.84
CA ASP A 81 1.50 -0.51 -1.96
C ASP A 81 2.75 0.26 -2.42
N PHE A 82 2.56 1.15 -3.39
CA PHE A 82 3.62 2.02 -3.90
C PHE A 82 3.41 3.43 -3.38
N GLU A 83 4.31 3.86 -2.53
CA GLU A 83 4.25 5.18 -1.91
C GLU A 83 5.29 6.15 -2.51
N TYR A 84 5.09 7.43 -2.23
CA TYR A 84 5.98 8.55 -2.62
C TYR A 84 6.20 8.67 -4.14
N LEU A 85 5.16 8.38 -4.91
CA LEU A 85 5.16 8.58 -6.36
C LEU A 85 4.87 10.05 -6.70
N GLY A 86 5.72 10.65 -7.52
CA GLY A 86 5.47 11.99 -8.06
C GLY A 86 4.28 12.02 -9.03
N ARG A 87 3.74 13.21 -9.27
CA ARG A 87 2.60 13.43 -10.19
C ARG A 87 2.85 12.91 -11.61
N ASP A 88 4.08 12.99 -12.07
CA ASP A 88 4.55 12.51 -13.38
C ASP A 88 4.46 10.99 -13.54
N LEU A 89 4.42 10.25 -12.45
CA LEU A 89 4.27 8.79 -12.46
C LEU A 89 2.81 8.31 -12.30
N ALA A 90 1.86 9.20 -12.04
CA ALA A 90 0.48 8.82 -11.73
C ALA A 90 -0.20 8.03 -12.86
N GLU A 91 -0.01 8.45 -14.11
CA GLU A 91 -0.57 7.76 -15.30
C GLU A 91 0.10 6.40 -15.53
N SER A 92 1.43 6.35 -15.46
CA SER A 92 2.19 5.10 -15.61
C SER A 92 1.87 4.10 -14.49
N TYR A 93 1.66 4.57 -13.26
CA TYR A 93 1.26 3.72 -12.15
C TYR A 93 -0.14 3.13 -12.35
N ALA A 94 -1.11 3.93 -12.76
CA ALA A 94 -2.46 3.43 -13.05
C ALA A 94 -2.48 2.45 -14.24
N ALA A 95 -1.65 2.66 -15.27
CA ALA A 95 -1.47 1.74 -16.38
C ALA A 95 -0.87 0.41 -15.90
N PHE A 96 0.21 0.46 -15.11
CA PHE A 96 0.81 -0.73 -14.48
C PHE A 96 -0.21 -1.54 -13.68
N LEU A 97 -1.00 -0.88 -12.81
CA LEU A 97 -2.06 -1.57 -12.05
C LEU A 97 -3.09 -2.23 -12.97
N THR A 98 -3.43 -1.60 -14.10
CA THR A 98 -4.37 -2.17 -15.08
C THR A 98 -3.80 -3.44 -15.72
N GLU A 99 -2.53 -3.43 -16.12
CA GLU A 99 -1.87 -4.60 -16.71
C GLU A 99 -1.69 -5.73 -15.69
N LEU A 100 -1.28 -5.39 -14.48
CA LEU A 100 -1.16 -6.35 -13.38
C LEU A 100 -2.52 -6.98 -13.04
N ALA A 101 -3.59 -6.16 -12.96
CA ALA A 101 -4.95 -6.66 -12.72
C ALA A 101 -5.38 -7.69 -13.78
N GLN A 102 -5.14 -7.40 -15.06
CA GLN A 102 -5.47 -8.34 -16.16
C GLN A 102 -4.72 -9.67 -15.99
N ALA A 103 -3.44 -9.62 -15.63
CA ALA A 103 -2.64 -10.83 -15.43
C ALA A 103 -3.08 -11.62 -14.20
N VAL A 104 -3.38 -10.94 -13.08
CA VAL A 104 -3.88 -11.52 -11.82
C VAL A 104 -5.27 -12.15 -12.04
N HIS A 105 -6.19 -11.46 -12.73
CA HIS A 105 -7.52 -12.00 -13.06
C HIS A 105 -7.44 -13.24 -13.93
N LYS A 106 -6.56 -13.24 -14.94
CA LYS A 106 -6.32 -14.41 -15.79
C LYS A 106 -5.82 -15.61 -14.97
N ALA A 107 -5.12 -15.36 -13.89
CA ALA A 107 -4.63 -16.38 -12.94
C ALA A 107 -5.67 -16.74 -11.85
N GLY A 108 -6.86 -16.14 -11.86
CA GLY A 108 -7.95 -16.40 -10.92
C GLY A 108 -7.87 -15.64 -9.60
N GLY A 109 -7.00 -14.62 -9.50
CA GLY A 109 -6.84 -13.78 -8.32
C GLY A 109 -7.57 -12.44 -8.39
N ILE A 110 -7.45 -11.63 -7.34
CA ILE A 110 -7.93 -10.24 -7.26
C ILE A 110 -6.75 -9.26 -7.12
N LEU A 111 -6.95 -8.02 -7.56
CA LEU A 111 -6.01 -6.93 -7.32
C LEU A 111 -6.56 -5.97 -6.27
N MET A 112 -5.78 -5.74 -5.21
CA MET A 112 -5.98 -4.66 -4.25
C MET A 112 -4.88 -3.62 -4.44
N ALA A 113 -5.18 -2.34 -4.18
CA ALA A 113 -4.18 -1.29 -4.14
C ALA A 113 -4.38 -0.42 -2.89
N ALA A 114 -3.29 -0.15 -2.17
CA ALA A 114 -3.27 0.82 -1.08
C ALA A 114 -3.04 2.23 -1.62
N VAL A 115 -3.73 3.21 -1.04
CA VAL A 115 -3.61 4.61 -1.45
C VAL A 115 -3.51 5.56 -0.26
N ALA A 116 -2.67 6.59 -0.41
CA ALA A 116 -2.53 7.64 0.57
C ALA A 116 -3.85 8.43 0.79
N PRO A 117 -4.10 8.96 1.99
CA PRO A 117 -5.38 9.57 2.36
C PRO A 117 -5.57 10.98 1.75
N LYS A 118 -6.07 11.06 0.52
CA LYS A 118 -6.34 12.31 -0.19
C LYS A 118 -7.72 12.90 0.15
N THR A 119 -7.80 14.22 0.02
CA THR A 119 -9.04 15.01 0.16
C THR A 119 -9.33 15.88 -1.07
N SER A 120 -8.44 15.89 -2.06
CA SER A 120 -8.62 16.58 -3.34
C SER A 120 -7.72 15.97 -4.42
N ASP A 121 -8.02 16.23 -5.70
CA ASP A 121 -7.19 15.80 -6.83
C ASP A 121 -5.82 16.49 -6.82
N ASP A 122 -5.78 17.75 -6.39
CA ASP A 122 -4.57 18.60 -6.38
C ASP A 122 -3.85 18.60 -5.03
N GLN A 123 -4.10 17.64 -4.16
CA GLN A 123 -3.40 17.59 -2.87
C GLN A 123 -1.89 17.46 -3.09
N PRO A 124 -1.09 18.43 -2.62
CA PRO A 124 0.35 18.46 -2.88
C PRO A 124 1.10 17.45 -1.99
N GLY A 125 2.24 16.99 -2.49
CA GLY A 125 3.18 16.12 -1.79
C GLY A 125 3.33 14.76 -2.47
N THR A 126 4.57 14.27 -2.53
CA THR A 126 4.92 13.03 -3.22
C THR A 126 4.17 11.80 -2.72
N LEU A 127 3.74 11.80 -1.44
CA LEU A 127 2.89 10.74 -0.89
C LEU A 127 1.53 10.65 -1.59
N TYR A 128 1.01 11.78 -2.11
CA TYR A 128 -0.37 11.89 -2.62
C TYR A 128 -0.46 11.98 -4.15
N GLU A 129 0.50 12.66 -4.77
CA GLU A 129 0.39 13.13 -6.15
C GLU A 129 0.35 12.00 -7.18
N GLY A 130 1.02 10.87 -6.91
CA GLY A 130 1.02 9.70 -7.77
C GLY A 130 -0.25 8.84 -7.66
N HIS A 131 -1.13 9.11 -6.70
CA HIS A 131 -2.36 8.34 -6.49
C HIS A 131 -3.57 9.03 -7.14
N ASP A 132 -3.82 8.73 -8.41
CA ASP A 132 -5.11 9.07 -9.07
C ASP A 132 -6.18 8.07 -8.63
N TYR A 133 -7.03 8.48 -7.69
CA TYR A 133 -8.08 7.62 -7.14
C TYR A 133 -9.03 7.07 -8.19
N ALA A 134 -9.40 7.88 -9.18
CA ALA A 134 -10.34 7.45 -10.21
C ALA A 134 -9.70 6.40 -11.14
N ALA A 135 -8.45 6.59 -11.51
CA ALA A 135 -7.72 5.63 -12.36
C ALA A 135 -7.40 4.33 -11.61
N ILE A 136 -6.92 4.42 -10.36
CA ILE A 136 -6.65 3.26 -9.49
C ILE A 136 -7.94 2.49 -9.20
N GLY A 137 -9.04 3.18 -8.89
CA GLY A 137 -10.34 2.55 -8.63
C GLY A 137 -10.94 1.83 -9.85
N ARG A 138 -10.58 2.24 -11.07
CA ARG A 138 -10.94 1.48 -12.29
C ARG A 138 -10.11 0.21 -12.45
N ALA A 139 -8.83 0.26 -12.10
CA ALA A 139 -7.89 -0.85 -12.28
C ALA A 139 -8.05 -1.93 -11.20
N ALA A 140 -8.17 -1.55 -9.94
CA ALA A 140 -8.20 -2.47 -8.80
C ALA A 140 -9.61 -3.00 -8.51
N ASP A 141 -9.71 -4.22 -7.95
CA ASP A 141 -10.95 -4.80 -7.42
C ASP A 141 -11.29 -4.21 -6.06
N GLN A 142 -10.27 -3.92 -5.25
CA GLN A 142 -10.39 -3.29 -3.94
C GLN A 142 -9.33 -2.20 -3.77
N VAL A 143 -9.67 -1.14 -3.06
CA VAL A 143 -8.77 -0.03 -2.76
C VAL A 143 -8.77 0.22 -1.25
N LEU A 144 -7.60 0.05 -0.63
CA LEU A 144 -7.39 0.33 0.78
C LEU A 144 -7.03 1.81 0.97
N LEU A 145 -7.90 2.56 1.62
CA LEU A 145 -7.57 3.91 2.08
C LEU A 145 -6.71 3.82 3.34
N MET A 146 -5.49 4.32 3.30
CA MET A 146 -4.57 4.35 4.45
C MET A 146 -4.96 5.48 5.41
N THR A 147 -6.13 5.35 6.05
CA THR A 147 -6.75 6.35 6.93
C THR A 147 -6.18 6.33 8.34
N TYR A 148 -4.86 6.42 8.45
CA TYR A 148 -4.09 6.43 9.69
C TYR A 148 -2.82 7.30 9.56
N GLU A 149 -2.03 7.39 10.64
CA GLU A 149 -0.77 8.13 10.72
C GLU A 149 -0.87 9.66 10.57
N TRP A 150 -2.01 10.28 10.93
CA TRP A 150 -2.03 11.72 11.17
C TRP A 150 -1.21 12.10 12.40
N GLY A 151 -1.35 11.37 13.52
CA GLY A 151 -0.36 11.34 14.58
C GLY A 151 0.66 10.25 14.28
N TYR A 152 1.95 10.57 14.37
CA TYR A 152 3.05 9.64 14.09
C TYR A 152 4.33 10.05 14.83
N THR A 153 5.34 9.20 14.79
CA THR A 153 6.59 9.34 15.58
C THR A 153 7.24 10.72 15.54
N TYR A 154 7.20 11.40 14.39
CA TYR A 154 7.92 12.66 14.19
C TYR A 154 7.01 13.90 14.24
N GLY A 155 5.71 13.70 14.37
CA GLY A 155 4.72 14.77 14.41
C GLY A 155 4.32 15.18 15.83
N PRO A 156 3.54 16.28 15.96
CA PRO A 156 2.98 16.68 17.24
C PRO A 156 1.94 15.67 17.74
N PRO A 157 1.64 15.68 19.07
CA PRO A 157 0.61 14.83 19.63
C PRO A 157 -0.73 14.99 18.91
N MET A 158 -1.18 13.90 18.28
CA MET A 158 -2.41 13.83 17.51
C MET A 158 -2.94 12.40 17.50
N ALA A 159 -4.26 12.22 17.38
CA ALA A 159 -4.81 10.89 17.15
C ALA A 159 -4.25 10.27 15.86
N VAL A 160 -3.98 8.97 15.87
CA VAL A 160 -3.50 8.23 14.69
C VAL A 160 -4.48 8.35 13.54
N ALA A 161 -5.80 8.25 13.82
CA ALA A 161 -6.88 8.35 12.85
C ALA A 161 -7.97 9.32 13.36
N PRO A 162 -7.78 10.65 13.28
CA PRO A 162 -8.81 11.61 13.70
C PRO A 162 -10.06 11.46 12.83
N VAL A 163 -11.21 11.21 13.44
CA VAL A 163 -12.48 10.93 12.76
C VAL A 163 -12.86 11.99 11.72
N ASN A 164 -12.60 13.26 12.00
CA ASN A 164 -12.86 14.36 11.08
C ASN A 164 -11.93 14.35 9.85
N ALA A 165 -10.69 13.85 9.98
CA ALA A 165 -9.77 13.69 8.86
C ALA A 165 -10.17 12.46 8.02
N VAL A 166 -10.42 11.32 8.67
CA VAL A 166 -10.92 10.10 8.02
C VAL A 166 -12.17 10.39 7.20
N ARG A 167 -13.15 11.11 7.78
CA ARG A 167 -14.41 11.49 7.11
C ARG A 167 -14.15 12.23 5.79
N ARG A 168 -13.27 13.25 5.78
CA ARG A 168 -12.95 14.01 4.57
C ARG A 168 -12.32 13.13 3.47
N VAL A 169 -11.48 12.18 3.86
CA VAL A 169 -10.89 11.23 2.90
C VAL A 169 -11.96 10.33 2.30
N VAL A 170 -12.86 9.80 3.11
CA VAL A 170 -13.97 8.94 2.64
C VAL A 170 -14.90 9.72 1.74
N GLU A 171 -15.31 10.94 2.12
CA GLU A 171 -16.17 11.82 1.31
C GLU A 171 -15.58 12.11 -0.07
N TYR A 172 -14.26 12.32 -0.13
CA TYR A 172 -13.56 12.47 -1.40
C TYR A 172 -13.49 11.15 -2.18
N ALA A 173 -13.13 10.04 -1.52
CA ALA A 173 -12.95 8.75 -2.15
C ALA A 173 -14.23 8.20 -2.81
N VAL A 174 -15.38 8.28 -2.14
CA VAL A 174 -16.66 7.78 -2.69
C VAL A 174 -17.12 8.54 -3.93
N GLY A 175 -16.59 9.74 -4.17
CA GLY A 175 -16.80 10.49 -5.41
C GLY A 175 -15.90 10.07 -6.58
N ARG A 176 -14.94 9.17 -6.36
CA ARG A 176 -13.91 8.75 -7.33
C ARG A 176 -13.87 7.25 -7.54
N ILE A 177 -14.15 6.47 -6.50
CA ILE A 177 -14.07 5.01 -6.46
C ILE A 177 -15.43 4.48 -6.04
N ALA A 178 -15.90 3.42 -6.67
CA ALA A 178 -17.14 2.76 -6.29
C ALA A 178 -17.09 2.30 -4.82
N PRO A 179 -18.06 2.67 -3.98
CA PRO A 179 -17.99 2.43 -2.52
C PRO A 179 -17.77 0.96 -2.13
N GLU A 180 -18.28 0.03 -2.93
CA GLU A 180 -18.14 -1.41 -2.71
C GLU A 180 -16.70 -1.92 -2.88
N LYS A 181 -15.83 -1.13 -3.50
CA LYS A 181 -14.39 -1.42 -3.62
C LYS A 181 -13.55 -0.86 -2.48
N LEU A 182 -14.13 0.06 -1.68
CA LEU A 182 -13.36 0.79 -0.66
C LEU A 182 -13.21 0.00 0.63
N LEU A 183 -11.97 -0.10 1.10
CA LEU A 183 -11.60 -0.58 2.42
C LEU A 183 -11.01 0.57 3.23
N LEU A 184 -11.36 0.65 4.50
CA LEU A 184 -10.79 1.63 5.42
C LEU A 184 -9.72 0.99 6.28
N GLY A 185 -8.51 1.55 6.24
CA GLY A 185 -7.46 1.18 7.17
C GLY A 185 -7.82 1.64 8.58
N PHE A 186 -7.87 0.69 9.52
CA PHE A 186 -8.15 0.96 10.92
C PHE A 186 -6.92 0.63 11.76
N PRO A 187 -6.29 1.63 12.45
CA PRO A 187 -5.09 1.38 13.25
C PRO A 187 -5.44 0.61 14.53
N ASN A 188 -4.66 -0.41 14.83
CA ASN A 188 -4.68 -1.15 16.10
C ASN A 188 -3.48 -0.80 17.00
N TYR A 189 -2.87 0.35 16.77
CA TYR A 189 -1.73 0.90 17.47
C TYR A 189 -1.97 2.37 17.83
N ALA A 190 -1.15 2.89 18.72
CA ALA A 190 -1.17 4.28 19.16
C ALA A 190 0.25 4.85 19.25
N TYR A 191 0.35 6.14 19.48
CA TYR A 191 1.61 6.82 19.77
C TYR A 191 1.54 7.48 21.14
N ASP A 192 2.65 7.45 21.86
CA ASP A 192 2.84 8.11 23.16
C ASP A 192 3.94 9.17 23.06
N TRP A 193 3.66 10.39 23.54
CA TRP A 193 4.58 11.51 23.53
C TRP A 193 4.95 11.94 24.95
N THR A 194 6.23 12.10 25.20
CA THR A 194 6.69 12.83 26.39
C THR A 194 6.42 14.32 26.23
N LEU A 195 5.71 14.92 27.17
CA LEU A 195 5.40 16.34 27.17
C LEU A 195 6.35 17.15 28.08
N PRO A 196 6.63 18.44 27.79
CA PRO A 196 6.09 19.21 26.66
C PRO A 196 6.64 18.74 25.29
N TYR A 197 5.81 18.84 24.24
CA TYR A 197 6.25 18.54 22.88
C TYR A 197 7.19 19.66 22.37
N GLU A 198 8.36 19.27 21.88
CA GLU A 198 9.33 20.15 21.24
C GLU A 198 9.57 19.67 19.80
N ALA A 199 9.20 20.52 18.83
CA ALA A 199 9.32 20.19 17.40
C ALA A 199 10.77 19.84 17.02
N GLY A 200 10.95 18.72 16.33
CA GLY A 200 12.25 18.20 15.92
C GLY A 200 13.05 17.46 17.04
N LEU A 201 12.64 17.54 18.28
CA LEU A 201 13.30 16.88 19.42
C LEU A 201 12.45 15.76 20.01
N THR A 202 11.17 16.04 20.31
CA THR A 202 10.27 15.03 20.86
C THR A 202 9.88 14.02 19.78
N ARG A 203 10.03 12.74 20.11
CA ARG A 203 9.61 11.62 19.28
C ARG A 203 8.60 10.78 20.03
N ALA A 204 7.52 10.40 19.35
CA ALA A 204 6.58 9.46 19.95
C ALA A 204 7.11 8.02 19.89
N VAL A 205 6.70 7.24 20.88
CA VAL A 205 6.89 5.80 20.91
C VAL A 205 5.62 5.12 20.40
N VAL A 206 5.76 4.14 19.53
CA VAL A 206 4.63 3.32 19.07
C VAL A 206 4.19 2.39 20.19
N ILE A 207 2.88 2.41 20.50
CA ILE A 207 2.26 1.46 21.42
C ILE A 207 1.39 0.52 20.59
N VAL A 208 1.72 -0.76 20.61
CA VAL A 208 0.89 -1.82 20.03
C VAL A 208 0.15 -2.53 21.16
N ASN A 209 -1.08 -2.97 20.90
CA ASN A 209 -1.79 -3.85 21.82
C ASN A 209 -1.04 -5.20 21.85
N GLU A 210 -0.20 -5.40 22.85
CA GLU A 210 0.25 -6.74 23.18
C GLU A 210 -0.96 -7.47 23.76
N THR A 211 -1.66 -8.23 22.92
CA THR A 211 -2.53 -9.29 23.42
C THR A 211 -1.60 -10.32 24.06
N THR A 212 -1.39 -10.19 25.37
CA THR A 212 -0.82 -11.27 26.18
C THR A 212 -1.66 -12.54 25.92
N PRO A 213 -1.02 -13.66 25.58
CA PRO A 213 -1.72 -14.92 25.36
C PRO A 213 -2.44 -15.41 26.60
#